data_9854e22539ced35262ad585bd46c3f84
#
_entry.id   9854e22539ced35262ad585bd46c3f84
#
_cell.length_a   1.000
_cell.length_b   1.000
_cell.length_c   1.000
_cell.angle_alpha   90.00
_cell.angle_beta   90.00
_cell.angle_gamma   90.00
#
_symmetry.space_group_name_H-M   'P 1'
#
loop_
_entity.id
_entity.type
_entity.pdbx_description
1 polymer ?
#
loop_
_entity_poly.entity_id
_entity_poly.type
_entity_poly.pdbx_seq_one_letter_code
_entity_poly.pdbx_strand_id
1 'polypeptide(L)'
;HDLCTKVLRNEWGFDGVVVSDWGGTHSTIEAIRNGLDLEFGSWTDGLREGASNAYDMYYMAMPYLELIERGEVGTEELDDKVRRVLRITFRTAMNPYKPYGAMCSEAHTEAARRIGEEGIVLLKNERNNLPIATDAKRILVVGENAVKMMTVGGGSSSLKVKHECSPLEGIERYYNGKAEV
;
A
#
# COMPACT_ATOMS: atom_id res chain seq x y z
N HIS A 1 -1.11 -19.43 11.75
CA HIS A 1 -1.31 -20.68 11.02
C HIS A 1 -2.71 -20.76 10.39
N ASP A 2 -3.76 -20.53 11.17
CA ASP A 2 -5.13 -20.76 10.67
C ASP A 2 -5.47 -19.90 9.45
N LEU A 3 -5.18 -18.61 9.48
CA LEU A 3 -5.50 -17.71 8.35
C LEU A 3 -4.66 -18.01 7.11
N CYS A 4 -3.33 -17.98 7.21
CA CYS A 4 -2.47 -18.06 6.03
C CYS A 4 -2.33 -19.50 5.49
N THR A 5 -2.37 -20.51 6.35
CA THR A 5 -2.18 -21.89 5.92
C THR A 5 -3.51 -22.61 5.69
N LYS A 6 -4.39 -22.68 6.70
CA LYS A 6 -5.64 -23.44 6.54
C LYS A 6 -6.62 -22.74 5.60
N VAL A 7 -6.99 -21.50 5.90
CA VAL A 7 -8.01 -20.80 5.10
C VAL A 7 -7.44 -20.39 3.75
N LEU A 8 -6.41 -19.54 3.74
CA LEU A 8 -5.92 -18.95 2.49
C LEU A 8 -5.38 -20.01 1.52
N ARG A 9 -4.50 -20.90 2.00
CA ARG A 9 -3.84 -21.87 1.10
C ARG A 9 -4.66 -23.14 0.89
N ASN A 10 -5.16 -23.76 1.96
CA ASN A 10 -5.80 -25.06 1.85
C ASN A 10 -7.26 -24.96 1.41
N GLU A 11 -8.05 -24.06 1.98
CA GLU A 11 -9.47 -23.91 1.63
C GLU A 11 -9.66 -23.10 0.35
N TRP A 12 -8.96 -21.97 0.19
CA TRP A 12 -9.10 -21.10 -0.98
C TRP A 12 -8.16 -21.45 -2.13
N GLY A 13 -7.20 -22.35 -1.93
CA GLY A 13 -6.25 -22.77 -2.97
C GLY A 13 -5.27 -21.69 -3.41
N PHE A 14 -4.99 -20.69 -2.56
CA PHE A 14 -4.06 -19.62 -2.91
C PHE A 14 -2.62 -20.13 -3.05
N ASP A 15 -2.06 -20.03 -4.24
CA ASP A 15 -0.71 -20.50 -4.58
C ASP A 15 0.32 -19.37 -4.75
N GLY A 16 -0.06 -18.15 -4.41
CA GLY A 16 0.80 -16.97 -4.45
C GLY A 16 1.69 -16.81 -3.23
N VAL A 17 2.31 -15.64 -3.10
CA VAL A 17 3.23 -15.25 -2.03
C VAL A 17 2.51 -14.41 -0.99
N VAL A 18 2.72 -14.74 0.28
CA VAL A 18 2.30 -13.92 1.42
C VAL A 18 3.50 -13.08 1.86
N VAL A 19 3.33 -11.78 1.86
CA VAL A 19 4.36 -10.80 2.20
C VAL A 19 3.95 -10.07 3.46
N SER A 20 4.88 -9.83 4.38
CA SER A 20 4.58 -9.00 5.55
C SER A 20 4.45 -7.53 5.17
N ASP A 21 3.78 -6.75 5.97
CA ASP A 21 3.98 -5.31 6.00
C ASP A 21 5.33 -4.97 6.66
N TRP A 22 5.83 -3.74 6.47
CA TRP A 22 7.00 -3.26 7.18
C TRP A 22 6.74 -3.25 8.68
N GLY A 23 7.62 -3.92 9.44
CA GLY A 23 7.45 -4.10 10.88
C GLY A 23 6.34 -5.09 11.26
N GLY A 24 5.80 -5.85 10.31
CA GLY A 24 4.69 -6.77 10.56
C GLY A 24 5.10 -8.18 11.03
N THR A 25 6.40 -8.49 11.07
CA THR A 25 6.92 -9.78 11.55
C THR A 25 7.49 -9.60 12.96
N HIS A 26 7.13 -10.49 13.88
CA HIS A 26 7.51 -10.39 15.29
C HIS A 26 8.09 -11.68 15.87
N SER A 27 8.21 -12.75 15.07
CA SER A 27 8.73 -14.04 15.50
C SER A 27 9.26 -14.83 14.31
N THR A 28 10.46 -15.36 14.42
CA THR A 28 11.07 -16.20 13.38
C THR A 28 10.32 -17.51 13.20
N ILE A 29 10.12 -18.29 14.25
CA ILE A 29 9.48 -19.62 14.18
C ILE A 29 8.04 -19.54 13.68
N GLU A 30 7.28 -18.59 14.18
CA GLU A 30 5.89 -18.43 13.74
C GLU A 30 5.80 -17.95 12.30
N ALA A 31 6.66 -17.03 11.86
CA ALA A 31 6.73 -16.59 10.47
C ALA A 31 7.06 -17.76 9.54
N ILE A 32 8.03 -18.60 9.91
CA ILE A 32 8.43 -19.77 9.13
C ILE A 32 7.25 -20.73 8.96
N ARG A 33 6.60 -21.12 10.06
CA ARG A 33 5.61 -22.22 10.12
C ARG A 33 4.19 -21.79 9.74
N ASN A 34 3.88 -20.50 9.79
CA ASN A 34 2.51 -20.04 9.64
C ASN A 34 2.20 -19.41 8.27
N GLY A 35 3.08 -19.61 7.29
CA GLY A 35 2.78 -19.33 5.89
C GLY A 35 3.21 -17.95 5.38
N LEU A 36 4.04 -17.20 6.12
CA LEU A 36 4.72 -16.02 5.59
C LEU A 36 5.83 -16.46 4.64
N ASP A 37 5.92 -15.86 3.46
CA ASP A 37 6.93 -16.21 2.45
C ASP A 37 8.05 -15.19 2.33
N LEU A 38 7.72 -13.91 2.47
CA LEU A 38 8.67 -12.80 2.41
C LEU A 38 8.42 -11.83 3.57
N GLU A 39 9.50 -11.42 4.20
CA GLU A 39 9.49 -10.38 5.22
C GLU A 39 9.96 -9.05 4.62
N PHE A 40 9.16 -8.00 4.81
CA PHE A 40 9.53 -6.63 4.49
C PHE A 40 9.90 -5.89 5.77
N GLY A 41 11.20 -5.79 6.03
CA GLY A 41 11.81 -4.89 6.99
C GLY A 41 11.15 -4.86 8.37
N SER A 42 11.33 -5.89 9.17
CA SER A 42 10.93 -5.85 10.57
C SER A 42 12.04 -5.22 11.42
N TRP A 43 11.63 -4.35 12.33
CA TRP A 43 12.51 -3.82 13.34
C TRP A 43 12.74 -4.91 14.38
N THR A 44 13.88 -5.56 14.32
CA THR A 44 14.37 -6.33 15.47
C THR A 44 14.94 -5.34 16.48
N ASP A 45 14.64 -5.51 17.75
CA ASP A 45 15.14 -4.66 18.84
C ASP A 45 16.67 -4.67 18.89
N GLY A 46 17.26 -3.73 18.19
CA GLY A 46 18.69 -3.54 18.10
C GLY A 46 19.36 -4.37 17.01
N LEU A 47 20.15 -3.70 16.19
CA LEU A 47 21.13 -4.33 15.33
C LEU A 47 22.11 -5.09 16.21
N ARG A 48 22.33 -6.37 15.92
CA ARG A 48 23.40 -7.14 16.55
C ARG A 48 24.71 -6.37 16.38
N GLU A 49 25.46 -6.15 17.45
CA GLU A 49 26.77 -5.51 17.39
C GLU A 49 27.63 -6.24 16.36
N GLY A 50 28.17 -5.52 15.37
CA GLY A 50 28.98 -6.08 14.28
C GLY A 50 28.19 -6.59 13.07
N ALA A 51 26.86 -6.42 13.00
CA ALA A 51 26.10 -6.72 11.80
C ALA A 51 26.53 -5.83 10.63
N SER A 52 26.78 -6.41 9.46
CA SER A 52 27.25 -5.70 8.26
C SER A 52 26.15 -4.88 7.60
N ASN A 53 24.89 -5.24 7.81
CA ASN A 53 23.72 -4.52 7.33
C ASN A 53 22.47 -4.85 8.19
N ALA A 54 21.45 -4.00 8.10
CA ALA A 54 20.22 -4.14 8.88
C ALA A 54 19.39 -5.38 8.47
N TYR A 55 19.55 -5.86 7.24
CA TYR A 55 18.77 -6.97 6.71
C TYR A 55 19.11 -8.31 7.35
N ASP A 56 20.36 -8.49 7.78
CA ASP A 56 20.81 -9.72 8.44
C ASP A 56 20.03 -10.02 9.72
N MET A 57 19.47 -9.00 10.35
CA MET A 57 18.77 -9.11 11.63
C MET A 57 17.25 -9.26 11.48
N TYR A 58 16.73 -9.32 10.27
CA TYR A 58 15.31 -9.61 10.08
C TYR A 58 14.97 -11.03 10.54
N TYR A 59 13.75 -11.25 11.00
CA TYR A 59 13.31 -12.54 11.56
C TYR A 59 13.49 -13.70 10.60
N MET A 60 13.30 -13.47 9.30
CA MET A 60 13.46 -14.49 8.26
C MET A 60 14.83 -14.46 7.57
N ALA A 61 15.83 -13.78 8.12
CA ALA A 61 17.19 -13.73 7.62
C ALA A 61 18.13 -14.57 8.50
N MET A 62 19.16 -13.95 9.11
CA MET A 62 20.13 -14.68 9.95
C MET A 62 19.48 -15.47 11.10
N PRO A 63 18.46 -14.96 11.83
CA PRO A 63 17.77 -15.78 12.83
C PRO A 63 17.16 -17.08 12.28
N TYR A 64 16.67 -17.07 11.04
CA TYR A 64 16.19 -18.29 10.39
C TYR A 64 17.32 -19.24 10.04
N LEU A 65 18.41 -18.73 9.47
CA LEU A 65 19.58 -19.54 9.14
C LEU A 65 20.18 -20.20 10.39
N GLU A 66 20.30 -19.48 11.49
CA GLU A 66 20.77 -20.00 12.77
C GLU A 66 19.92 -21.17 13.30
N LEU A 67 18.58 -21.11 13.11
CA LEU A 67 17.70 -22.20 13.49
C LEU A 67 17.90 -23.45 12.62
N ILE A 68 18.15 -23.28 11.32
CA ILE A 68 18.48 -24.37 10.40
C ILE A 68 19.83 -25.01 10.81
N GLU A 69 20.87 -24.21 11.04
CA GLU A 69 22.19 -24.67 11.43
C GLU A 69 22.19 -25.43 12.75
N ARG A 70 21.32 -25.06 13.69
CA ARG A 70 21.12 -25.78 14.96
C ARG A 70 20.21 -27.00 14.84
N GLY A 71 19.62 -27.25 13.67
CA GLY A 71 18.70 -28.36 13.44
C GLY A 71 17.33 -28.19 14.13
N GLU A 72 16.97 -26.98 14.55
CA GLU A 72 15.68 -26.69 15.20
C GLU A 72 14.53 -26.60 14.19
N VAL A 73 14.83 -26.22 12.94
CA VAL A 73 13.93 -26.24 11.79
C VAL A 73 14.62 -26.89 10.59
N GLY A 74 13.84 -27.51 9.71
CA GLY A 74 14.34 -28.06 8.46
C GLY A 74 14.41 -27.01 7.35
N THR A 75 14.80 -27.46 6.16
CA THR A 75 14.82 -26.63 4.95
C THR A 75 13.55 -26.71 4.13
N GLU A 76 12.63 -27.60 4.48
CA GLU A 76 11.41 -27.86 3.72
C GLU A 76 10.51 -26.61 3.63
N GLU A 77 10.36 -25.88 4.75
CA GLU A 77 9.58 -24.64 4.78
C GLU A 77 10.27 -23.55 3.97
N LEU A 78 11.61 -23.49 3.96
CA LEU A 78 12.36 -22.56 3.13
C LEU A 78 12.18 -22.87 1.65
N ASP A 79 12.32 -24.13 1.26
CA ASP A 79 12.11 -24.59 -0.11
C ASP A 79 10.70 -24.25 -0.63
N ASP A 80 9.70 -24.40 0.21
CA ASP A 80 8.33 -24.04 -0.13
C ASP A 80 8.15 -22.56 -0.37
N LYS A 81 8.76 -21.71 0.46
CA LYS A 81 8.74 -20.25 0.27
C LYS A 81 9.46 -19.87 -1.03
N VAL A 82 10.64 -20.42 -1.26
CA VAL A 82 11.41 -20.20 -2.49
C VAL A 82 10.61 -20.61 -3.72
N ARG A 83 9.95 -21.77 -3.72
CA ARG A 83 9.09 -22.22 -4.83
C ARG A 83 7.96 -21.24 -5.11
N ARG A 84 7.33 -20.66 -4.08
CA ARG A 84 6.26 -19.67 -4.25
C ARG A 84 6.79 -18.37 -4.83
N VAL A 85 7.92 -17.87 -4.34
CA VAL A 85 8.58 -16.67 -4.86
C VAL A 85 8.99 -16.86 -6.32
N LEU A 86 9.62 -17.98 -6.65
CA LEU A 86 9.99 -18.32 -8.03
C LEU A 86 8.77 -18.43 -8.93
N ARG A 87 7.68 -19.05 -8.47
CA ARG A 87 6.43 -19.14 -9.23
C ARG A 87 5.88 -17.76 -9.62
N ILE A 88 5.85 -16.83 -8.67
CA ILE A 88 5.40 -15.46 -8.97
C ILE A 88 6.38 -14.74 -9.90
N THR A 89 7.68 -14.93 -9.70
CA THR A 89 8.70 -14.35 -10.59
C THR A 89 8.52 -14.84 -12.03
N PHE A 90 8.33 -16.15 -12.24
CA PHE A 90 8.07 -16.69 -13.57
C PHE A 90 6.74 -16.22 -14.18
N ARG A 91 5.70 -16.11 -13.37
CA ARG A 91 4.37 -15.63 -13.83
C ARG A 91 4.36 -14.15 -14.19
N THR A 92 5.22 -13.35 -13.57
CA THR A 92 5.24 -11.88 -13.70
C THR A 92 6.49 -11.38 -14.41
N ALA A 93 7.59 -11.22 -13.71
CA ALA A 93 8.79 -10.57 -14.22
C ALA A 93 9.37 -11.28 -15.46
N MET A 94 9.34 -12.60 -15.46
CA MET A 94 9.88 -13.43 -16.54
C MET A 94 8.84 -13.85 -17.59
N ASN A 95 7.58 -13.42 -17.46
CA ASN A 95 6.56 -13.73 -18.45
C ASN A 95 6.75 -12.85 -19.70
N PRO A 96 7.10 -13.40 -20.86
CA PRO A 96 7.32 -12.62 -22.08
C PRO A 96 6.01 -12.05 -22.66
N TYR A 97 4.87 -12.58 -22.28
CA TYR A 97 3.55 -12.19 -22.80
C TYR A 97 2.79 -11.26 -21.83
N LYS A 98 3.43 -10.80 -20.76
CA LYS A 98 2.78 -9.87 -19.84
C LYS A 98 2.48 -8.54 -20.55
N PRO A 99 1.28 -7.97 -20.38
CA PRO A 99 1.02 -6.64 -20.86
C PRO A 99 1.82 -5.62 -20.02
N TYR A 100 2.33 -4.59 -20.70
CA TYR A 100 2.88 -3.43 -20.01
C TYR A 100 1.73 -2.51 -19.62
N GLY A 101 1.71 -2.08 -18.37
CA GLY A 101 0.78 -1.05 -17.92
C GLY A 101 1.13 0.33 -18.47
N ALA A 102 0.21 1.26 -18.30
CA ALA A 102 0.44 2.68 -18.52
C ALA A 102 0.71 3.38 -17.19
N MET A 103 1.43 4.50 -17.23
CA MET A 103 1.70 5.32 -16.06
C MET A 103 1.21 6.74 -16.30
N CYS A 104 0.47 7.32 -15.34
CA CYS A 104 -0.02 8.70 -15.38
C CYS A 104 -0.81 9.04 -16.67
N SER A 105 -1.61 8.11 -17.18
CA SER A 105 -2.48 8.35 -18.34
C SER A 105 -3.71 9.20 -17.96
N GLU A 106 -4.37 9.78 -18.98
CA GLU A 106 -5.64 10.49 -18.76
C GLU A 106 -6.72 9.57 -18.17
N ALA A 107 -6.76 8.31 -18.59
CA ALA A 107 -7.67 7.32 -18.03
C ALA A 107 -7.43 7.08 -16.54
N HIS A 108 -6.17 7.10 -16.09
CA HIS A 108 -5.84 7.00 -14.66
C HIS A 108 -6.27 8.25 -13.89
N THR A 109 -6.12 9.44 -14.47
CA THR A 109 -6.57 10.70 -13.87
C THR A 109 -8.10 10.72 -13.72
N GLU A 110 -8.81 10.30 -14.75
CA GLU A 110 -10.27 10.21 -14.71
C GLU A 110 -10.77 9.14 -13.72
N ALA A 111 -10.11 7.99 -13.65
CA ALA A 111 -10.42 6.96 -12.66
C ALA A 111 -10.20 7.47 -11.23
N ALA A 112 -9.09 8.17 -10.96
CA ALA A 112 -8.81 8.76 -9.66
C ALA A 112 -9.86 9.82 -9.28
N ARG A 113 -10.28 10.67 -10.23
CA ARG A 113 -11.33 11.66 -10.03
C ARG A 113 -12.65 10.99 -9.63
N ARG A 114 -13.09 9.97 -10.38
CA ARG A 114 -14.32 9.23 -10.09
C ARG A 114 -14.28 8.54 -8.73
N ILE A 115 -13.18 7.89 -8.40
CA ILE A 115 -13.01 7.24 -7.09
C ILE A 115 -13.12 8.29 -5.97
N GLY A 116 -12.50 9.47 -6.14
CA GLY A 116 -12.60 10.57 -5.19
C GLY A 116 -14.05 11.05 -5.03
N GLU A 117 -14.78 11.27 -6.12
CA GLU A 117 -16.16 11.71 -6.10
C GLU A 117 -17.09 10.68 -5.44
N GLU A 118 -16.94 9.40 -5.78
CA GLU A 118 -17.73 8.31 -5.21
C GLU A 118 -17.40 8.04 -3.72
N GLY A 119 -16.19 8.41 -3.28
CA GLY A 119 -15.76 8.29 -1.89
C GLY A 119 -16.27 9.40 -0.97
N ILE A 120 -16.83 10.50 -1.50
CA ILE A 120 -17.32 11.62 -0.70
C ILE A 120 -18.70 11.29 -0.15
N VAL A 121 -18.84 11.31 1.18
CA VAL A 121 -20.09 11.04 1.88
C VAL A 121 -20.62 12.33 2.50
N LEU A 122 -21.83 12.75 2.10
CA LEU A 122 -22.51 13.90 2.67
C LEU A 122 -23.20 13.51 3.98
N LEU A 123 -22.56 13.82 5.11
CA LEU A 123 -23.04 13.44 6.43
C LEU A 123 -24.21 14.31 6.91
N LYS A 124 -24.28 15.57 6.49
CA LYS A 124 -25.28 16.53 6.95
C LYS A 124 -25.54 17.62 5.91
N ASN A 125 -26.79 17.88 5.59
CA ASN A 125 -27.22 18.96 4.68
C ASN A 125 -28.66 19.45 5.00
N GLU A 126 -28.90 19.82 6.27
CA GLU A 126 -30.24 20.12 6.78
C GLU A 126 -30.93 21.31 6.09
N ARG A 127 -30.16 22.21 5.51
CA ARG A 127 -30.67 23.41 4.83
C ARG A 127 -30.53 23.37 3.32
N ASN A 128 -30.16 22.21 2.77
CA ASN A 128 -29.85 22.05 1.34
C ASN A 128 -28.82 23.07 0.82
N ASN A 129 -27.80 23.37 1.65
CA ASN A 129 -26.74 24.30 1.27
C ASN A 129 -25.79 23.70 0.21
N LEU A 130 -25.77 22.38 0.07
CA LEU A 130 -25.06 21.67 -0.96
C LEU A 130 -26.05 20.95 -1.90
N PRO A 131 -25.76 20.93 -3.21
CA PRO A 131 -24.68 21.66 -3.88
C PRO A 131 -24.82 23.18 -3.73
N ILE A 132 -23.71 23.92 -3.77
CA ILE A 132 -23.75 25.39 -3.76
C ILE A 132 -24.59 25.85 -4.96
N ALA A 133 -25.45 26.82 -4.75
CA ALA A 133 -26.35 27.32 -5.78
C ALA A 133 -25.58 27.78 -7.02
N THR A 134 -26.07 27.43 -8.20
CA THR A 134 -25.39 27.73 -9.48
C THR A 134 -25.38 29.25 -9.81
N ASP A 135 -26.25 30.01 -9.17
CA ASP A 135 -26.34 31.47 -9.27
C ASP A 135 -25.62 32.23 -8.14
N ALA A 136 -24.88 31.53 -7.29
CA ALA A 136 -24.05 32.14 -6.28
C ALA A 136 -23.08 33.15 -6.93
N LYS A 137 -23.02 34.38 -6.38
CA LYS A 137 -22.18 35.44 -6.93
C LYS A 137 -20.85 35.54 -6.23
N ARG A 138 -20.78 35.09 -4.97
CA ARG A 138 -19.60 35.14 -4.14
C ARG A 138 -19.50 33.88 -3.30
N ILE A 139 -18.31 33.31 -3.23
CA ILE A 139 -18.00 32.12 -2.43
C ILE A 139 -16.79 32.45 -1.59
N LEU A 140 -16.93 32.35 -0.27
CA LEU A 140 -15.81 32.54 0.65
C LEU A 140 -15.27 31.17 1.06
N VAL A 141 -14.00 30.92 0.75
CA VAL A 141 -13.28 29.72 1.16
C VAL A 141 -12.32 30.10 2.28
N VAL A 142 -12.40 29.43 3.42
CA VAL A 142 -11.62 29.74 4.61
C VAL A 142 -10.92 28.51 5.18
N GLY A 143 -9.78 28.73 5.80
CA GLY A 143 -8.97 27.70 6.46
C GLY A 143 -7.70 27.34 5.70
N GLU A 144 -6.67 26.93 6.44
CA GLU A 144 -5.37 26.60 5.86
C GLU A 144 -5.42 25.47 4.82
N ASN A 145 -6.33 24.53 5.00
CA ASN A 145 -6.49 23.40 4.08
C ASN A 145 -7.10 23.80 2.72
N ALA A 146 -7.63 25.04 2.61
CA ALA A 146 -8.13 25.54 1.33
C ALA A 146 -7.04 25.58 0.24
N VAL A 147 -5.83 25.94 0.62
CA VAL A 147 -4.68 26.10 -0.30
C VAL A 147 -3.65 24.99 -0.18
N LYS A 148 -3.84 24.08 0.78
CA LYS A 148 -2.86 23.03 1.06
C LYS A 148 -2.96 21.90 0.06
N MET A 149 -1.83 21.56 -0.56
CA MET A 149 -1.72 20.36 -1.38
C MET A 149 -1.62 19.13 -0.47
N MET A 150 -2.56 18.21 -0.59
CA MET A 150 -2.68 17.05 0.30
C MET A 150 -2.91 15.75 -0.47
N THR A 151 -2.26 15.60 -1.60
CA THR A 151 -2.41 14.39 -2.45
C THR A 151 -1.87 13.14 -1.77
N VAL A 152 -0.94 13.30 -0.82
CA VAL A 152 -0.32 12.20 -0.09
C VAL A 152 -0.47 12.38 1.42
N GLY A 153 -0.67 11.26 2.12
CA GLY A 153 -0.79 11.26 3.58
C GLY A 153 0.54 11.28 4.34
N GLY A 154 1.67 11.29 3.64
CA GLY A 154 2.99 11.16 4.25
C GLY A 154 3.44 9.71 4.47
N GLY A 155 4.64 9.51 5.02
CA GLY A 155 5.21 8.18 5.25
C GLY A 155 5.33 7.36 3.96
N SER A 156 4.90 6.11 3.99
CA SER A 156 4.93 5.20 2.85
C SER A 156 3.99 5.60 1.69
N SER A 157 3.04 6.49 1.93
CA SER A 157 2.15 7.04 0.89
C SER A 157 2.68 8.32 0.23
N SER A 158 3.92 8.73 0.51
CA SER A 158 4.56 9.91 -0.09
C SER A 158 4.95 9.62 -1.55
N LEU A 159 4.00 9.74 -2.44
CA LEU A 159 4.20 9.54 -3.88
C LEU A 159 4.54 10.85 -4.58
N LYS A 160 5.34 10.76 -5.65
CA LYS A 160 5.52 11.87 -6.57
C LYS A 160 4.36 11.91 -7.54
N VAL A 161 3.46 12.87 -7.35
CA VAL A 161 2.31 13.05 -8.22
C VAL A 161 2.65 13.91 -9.42
N LYS A 162 1.96 13.69 -10.54
CA LYS A 162 2.14 14.49 -11.77
C LYS A 162 1.53 15.88 -11.63
N HIS A 163 0.43 15.99 -10.91
CA HIS A 163 -0.33 17.21 -10.70
C HIS A 163 -1.06 17.15 -9.36
N GLU A 164 -1.14 18.27 -8.69
CA GLU A 164 -1.95 18.47 -7.49
C GLU A 164 -2.92 19.61 -7.72
N CYS A 165 -4.03 19.59 -7.02
CA CYS A 165 -5.05 20.63 -7.05
C CYS A 165 -5.54 20.86 -5.62
N SER A 166 -5.42 22.10 -5.14
CA SER A 166 -5.98 22.46 -3.84
C SER A 166 -7.51 22.57 -3.90
N PRO A 167 -8.22 22.46 -2.77
CA PRO A 167 -9.67 22.72 -2.72
C PRO A 167 -10.05 24.09 -3.31
N LEU A 168 -9.30 25.14 -2.98
CA LEU A 168 -9.54 26.49 -3.51
C LEU A 168 -9.41 26.51 -5.03
N GLU A 169 -8.30 26.00 -5.56
CA GLU A 169 -8.08 25.94 -7.01
C GLU A 169 -9.18 25.15 -7.74
N GLY A 170 -9.64 24.05 -7.16
CA GLY A 170 -10.76 23.29 -7.71
C GLY A 170 -12.08 24.08 -7.76
N ILE A 171 -12.38 24.83 -6.69
CA ILE A 171 -13.56 25.70 -6.60
C ILE A 171 -13.44 26.85 -7.59
N GLU A 172 -12.31 27.53 -7.64
CA GLU A 172 -12.06 28.62 -8.60
C GLU A 172 -12.22 28.17 -10.05
N ARG A 173 -11.69 27.02 -10.43
CA ARG A 173 -11.86 26.45 -11.76
C ARG A 173 -13.32 26.17 -12.09
N TYR A 174 -14.06 25.60 -11.15
CA TYR A 174 -15.48 25.23 -11.37
C TYR A 174 -16.37 26.47 -11.51
N TYR A 175 -16.09 27.52 -10.72
CA TYR A 175 -16.88 28.76 -10.71
C TYR A 175 -16.30 29.86 -11.59
N ASN A 176 -15.26 29.58 -12.37
CA ASN A 176 -14.64 30.55 -13.27
C ASN A 176 -15.70 31.19 -14.19
N GLY A 177 -15.79 32.53 -14.14
CA GLY A 177 -16.79 33.32 -14.87
C GLY A 177 -18.25 33.23 -14.35
N LYS A 178 -18.49 32.52 -13.25
CA LYS A 178 -19.83 32.36 -12.63
C LYS A 178 -19.93 33.09 -11.30
N ALA A 179 -18.91 32.99 -10.47
CA ALA A 179 -18.86 33.61 -9.14
C ALA A 179 -17.45 34.13 -8.83
N GLU A 180 -17.39 35.09 -7.91
CA GLU A 180 -16.16 35.52 -7.25
C GLU A 180 -15.85 34.51 -6.11
N VAL A 181 -14.67 33.92 -6.11
CA VAL A 181 -14.23 32.99 -5.09
C VAL A 181 -13.17 33.63 -4.23
#